data_683605031fe9213feaf4efbbbf1f4545
#
_entry.id   683605031fe9213feaf4efbbbf1f4545
#
_cell.length_a   1.000
_cell.length_b   1.000
_cell.length_c   1.000
_cell.angle_alpha   90.00
_cell.angle_beta   90.00
_cell.angle_gamma   90.00
#
_symmetry.space_group_name_H-M   'P 1'
#
loop_
_entity.id
_entity.type
_entity.pdbx_description
1 polymer ?
#
loop_
_entity_poly.entity_id
_entity_poly.type
_entity_poly.pdbx_seq_one_letter_code
_entity_poly.pdbx_strand_id
1 'polypeptide(L)'
;MAQSGYGKILLFDDFAGPEIPVEQNLAYAAAGAAAPRIGPFKVTGDLAETDTGIINVDGKVNGWVRISGNNEDGKGVAIGTGTVFSPSLNGPIAIETRVEMAALTTRSIFIGFTDANADDVAEPQTATGTTMSPVASDYCGFVLDSQLTDSADWHAVFRGGDVTASTTSTDLDLDEDATAAESQVLRVEIDTNGTARWYVDGKLKSTQTGAISTTVVQAAIVGCWGTTTTAANLDIDYIAVEANRDWTV
;
A
#
# COMPACT_ATOMS: atom_id res chain seq x y z
N MET A 1 -11.51 -1.86 15.23
CA MET A 1 -11.63 -0.71 16.16
C MET A 1 -10.29 0.00 16.20
N ALA A 2 -10.27 1.27 15.87
CA ALA A 2 -9.05 2.07 16.07
C ALA A 2 -8.79 2.20 17.59
N GLN A 3 -7.66 1.73 18.05
CA GLN A 3 -7.24 1.89 19.43
C GLN A 3 -6.11 2.91 19.48
N SER A 4 -6.41 4.09 19.99
CA SER A 4 -5.39 5.09 20.29
C SER A 4 -5.21 5.19 21.79
N GLY A 5 -4.04 4.82 22.27
CA GLY A 5 -3.61 5.09 23.65
C GLY A 5 -3.05 6.50 23.80
N TYR A 6 -2.71 6.89 25.03
CA TYR A 6 -2.02 8.14 25.30
C TYR A 6 -0.71 8.22 24.53
N GLY A 7 -0.55 9.21 23.68
CA GLY A 7 0.64 9.40 22.86
C GLY A 7 0.82 8.43 21.67
N LYS A 8 -0.15 7.56 21.41
CA LYS A 8 -0.09 6.59 20.30
C LYS A 8 -1.29 6.72 19.38
N ILE A 9 -1.06 6.40 18.09
CA ILE A 9 -2.08 6.15 17.08
C ILE A 9 -1.92 4.70 16.68
N LEU A 10 -3.00 3.92 16.75
CA LEU A 10 -3.11 2.59 16.19
C LEU A 10 -4.39 2.53 15.39
N LEU A 11 -4.26 2.35 14.08
CA LEU A 11 -5.37 2.08 13.17
C LEU A 11 -5.24 0.61 12.76
N PHE A 12 -6.31 -0.15 12.98
CA PHE A 12 -6.30 -1.59 12.71
C PHE A 12 -7.66 -2.04 12.19
N ASP A 13 -7.65 -2.88 11.17
CA ASP A 13 -8.82 -3.60 10.69
C ASP A 13 -8.40 -5.01 10.26
N ASP A 14 -9.12 -6.02 10.76
CA ASP A 14 -8.96 -7.43 10.40
C ASP A 14 -10.06 -7.91 9.43
N PHE A 15 -10.88 -6.97 8.95
CA PHE A 15 -11.95 -7.22 7.99
C PHE A 15 -12.97 -8.31 8.39
N ALA A 16 -13.01 -8.69 9.65
CA ALA A 16 -13.97 -9.67 10.18
C ALA A 16 -15.36 -9.04 10.45
N GLY A 17 -15.48 -7.72 10.32
CA GLY A 17 -16.73 -6.99 10.55
C GLY A 17 -17.71 -7.03 9.38
N PRO A 18 -19.01 -6.72 9.62
CA PRO A 18 -20.05 -6.72 8.59
C PRO A 18 -20.00 -5.48 7.67
N GLU A 19 -18.99 -4.63 7.79
CA GLU A 19 -18.91 -3.31 7.16
C GLU A 19 -18.45 -3.34 5.71
N ILE A 20 -18.02 -4.52 5.22
CA ILE A 20 -17.44 -4.63 3.88
C ILE A 20 -18.57 -4.86 2.89
N PRO A 21 -18.74 -3.98 1.91
CA PRO A 21 -19.70 -4.20 0.85
C PRO A 21 -19.30 -5.44 0.03
N VAL A 22 -20.26 -6.31 -0.21
CA VAL A 22 -20.07 -7.56 -0.96
C VAL A 22 -20.06 -7.31 -2.49
N GLU A 23 -20.11 -6.07 -2.93
CA GLU A 23 -20.27 -5.74 -4.35
C GLU A 23 -18.91 -5.45 -5.01
N GLN A 24 -18.64 -6.16 -6.11
CA GLN A 24 -17.48 -5.94 -6.98
C GLN A 24 -17.49 -4.59 -7.70
N ASN A 25 -18.55 -3.85 -7.60
CA ASN A 25 -18.77 -2.63 -8.35
C ASN A 25 -19.05 -1.49 -7.40
N LEU A 26 -17.98 -0.95 -6.84
CA LEU A 26 -18.06 0.30 -6.11
C LEU A 26 -17.98 1.46 -7.11
N ALA A 27 -18.95 1.56 -7.99
CA ALA A 27 -19.13 2.74 -8.81
C ALA A 27 -19.38 3.94 -7.88
N TYR A 28 -18.32 4.63 -7.49
CA TYR A 28 -18.44 5.91 -6.82
C TYR A 28 -18.85 6.93 -7.86
N ALA A 29 -20.13 7.17 -7.91
CA ALA A 29 -20.65 8.20 -8.76
C ALA A 29 -20.01 9.55 -8.41
N ALA A 30 -19.39 10.17 -9.40
CA ALA A 30 -19.11 11.59 -9.56
C ALA A 30 -18.56 12.37 -8.35
N ALA A 31 -17.68 13.30 -8.63
CA ALA A 31 -17.15 14.30 -7.72
C ALA A 31 -18.15 14.74 -6.63
N GLY A 32 -17.91 14.35 -5.37
CA GLY A 32 -18.74 14.69 -4.22
C GLY A 32 -19.36 13.53 -3.45
N ALA A 33 -19.29 12.29 -3.93
CA ALA A 33 -19.67 11.14 -3.13
C ALA A 33 -18.61 10.92 -2.02
N ALA A 34 -19.06 10.62 -0.80
CA ALA A 34 -18.15 10.27 0.27
C ALA A 34 -17.42 8.98 -0.12
N ALA A 35 -16.10 9.01 -0.13
CA ALA A 35 -15.29 7.81 -0.33
C ALA A 35 -15.71 6.75 0.69
N PRO A 36 -15.90 5.49 0.30
CA PRO A 36 -16.26 4.45 1.24
C PRO A 36 -15.17 4.26 2.25
N ARG A 37 -15.58 3.80 3.40
CA ARG A 37 -14.72 3.56 4.54
C ARG A 37 -14.83 2.12 4.97
N ILE A 38 -13.70 1.55 5.36
CA ILE A 38 -13.61 0.25 6.00
C ILE A 38 -12.90 0.48 7.31
N GLY A 39 -13.63 0.34 8.42
CA GLY A 39 -13.11 0.68 9.73
C GLY A 39 -12.50 2.09 9.75
N PRO A 40 -11.22 2.23 10.12
CA PRO A 40 -10.53 3.53 10.14
C PRO A 40 -9.97 3.97 8.78
N PHE A 41 -10.06 3.15 7.75
CA PHE A 41 -9.47 3.38 6.43
C PHE A 41 -10.50 3.89 5.42
N LYS A 42 -10.02 4.58 4.39
CA LYS A 42 -10.81 4.92 3.21
C LYS A 42 -10.36 4.08 2.03
N VAL A 43 -11.29 3.83 1.10
CA VAL A 43 -10.99 3.22 -0.18
C VAL A 43 -10.86 4.33 -1.22
N THR A 44 -9.80 4.30 -2.00
CA THR A 44 -9.49 5.24 -3.09
C THR A 44 -9.16 4.46 -4.35
N GLY A 45 -9.08 5.13 -5.47
CA GLY A 45 -8.71 4.51 -6.75
C GLY A 45 -9.63 4.94 -7.88
N ASP A 46 -9.55 4.23 -8.99
CA ASP A 46 -10.42 4.45 -10.15
C ASP A 46 -11.80 3.84 -9.91
N LEU A 47 -12.67 4.65 -9.33
CA LEU A 47 -13.96 4.23 -8.80
C LEU A 47 -15.07 4.29 -9.85
N ALA A 48 -14.76 4.78 -11.05
CA ALA A 48 -15.71 4.86 -12.17
C ALA A 48 -15.80 3.58 -13.01
N GLU A 49 -14.83 2.67 -12.80
CA GLU A 49 -14.69 1.47 -13.62
C GLU A 49 -15.43 0.26 -13.03
N THR A 50 -15.96 -0.58 -13.92
CA THR A 50 -16.84 -1.70 -13.54
C THR A 50 -16.14 -2.84 -12.84
N ASP A 51 -14.82 -2.98 -12.99
CA ASP A 51 -14.02 -4.10 -12.47
C ASP A 51 -13.19 -3.73 -11.25
N THR A 52 -13.24 -2.47 -10.79
CA THR A 52 -12.59 -2.01 -9.58
C THR A 52 -13.52 -2.19 -8.38
N GLY A 53 -12.95 -2.53 -7.24
CA GLY A 53 -13.75 -2.63 -6.03
C GLY A 53 -13.09 -3.39 -4.90
N ILE A 54 -13.88 -3.62 -3.88
CA ILE A 54 -13.52 -4.40 -2.70
C ILE A 54 -14.63 -5.37 -2.38
N ILE A 55 -14.27 -6.63 -2.11
CA ILE A 55 -15.20 -7.69 -1.73
C ILE A 55 -14.65 -8.51 -0.56
N ASN A 56 -15.54 -9.14 0.18
CA ASN A 56 -15.16 -10.20 1.10
C ASN A 56 -14.69 -11.44 0.35
N VAL A 57 -13.66 -12.11 0.87
CA VAL A 57 -13.18 -13.39 0.34
C VAL A 57 -13.84 -14.52 1.12
N ASP A 58 -14.84 -15.15 0.50
CA ASP A 58 -15.52 -16.30 1.11
C ASP A 58 -14.57 -17.47 1.34
N GLY A 59 -14.77 -18.17 2.46
CA GLY A 59 -14.06 -19.40 2.80
C GLY A 59 -12.66 -19.24 3.37
N LYS A 60 -12.15 -18.01 3.50
CA LYS A 60 -10.94 -17.71 4.26
C LYS A 60 -11.28 -17.32 5.69
N VAL A 61 -10.60 -17.94 6.67
CA VAL A 61 -10.74 -17.56 8.08
C VAL A 61 -10.05 -16.22 8.33
N ASN A 62 -10.46 -15.51 9.37
CA ASN A 62 -9.94 -14.21 9.85
C ASN A 62 -10.41 -12.95 9.10
N GLY A 63 -11.30 -13.08 8.12
CA GLY A 63 -11.90 -11.89 7.53
C GLY A 63 -11.09 -11.25 6.39
N TRP A 64 -10.73 -12.02 5.40
CA TRP A 64 -10.01 -11.49 4.23
C TRP A 64 -10.88 -10.65 3.30
N VAL A 65 -10.30 -9.60 2.77
CA VAL A 65 -10.86 -8.80 1.68
C VAL A 65 -10.00 -8.90 0.44
N ARG A 66 -10.66 -8.78 -0.70
CA ARG A 66 -10.01 -8.63 -2.00
C ARG A 66 -10.23 -7.23 -2.53
N ILE A 67 -9.15 -6.54 -2.85
CA ILE A 67 -9.20 -5.36 -3.71
C ILE A 67 -8.93 -5.78 -5.14
N SER A 68 -9.72 -5.24 -6.06
CA SER A 68 -9.57 -5.50 -7.50
C SER A 68 -9.20 -4.21 -8.20
N GLY A 69 -8.00 -4.21 -8.80
CA GLY A 69 -7.63 -3.23 -9.80
C GLY A 69 -8.38 -3.51 -11.11
N ASN A 70 -8.53 -2.46 -11.92
CA ASN A 70 -9.22 -2.54 -13.20
C ASN A 70 -8.49 -3.44 -14.20
N ASN A 71 -9.20 -3.78 -15.27
CA ASN A 71 -8.69 -4.39 -16.50
C ASN A 71 -8.05 -3.37 -17.47
N GLU A 72 -7.57 -2.25 -16.95
CA GLU A 72 -6.82 -1.20 -17.65
C GLU A 72 -5.49 -0.93 -16.99
N ASP A 73 -4.48 -0.60 -17.82
CA ASP A 73 -3.13 -0.26 -17.36
C ASP A 73 -3.14 1.01 -16.48
N GLY A 74 -2.49 0.92 -15.31
CA GLY A 74 -2.38 2.02 -14.36
C GLY A 74 -3.65 2.35 -13.56
N LYS A 75 -4.72 1.56 -13.71
CA LYS A 75 -5.98 1.74 -12.96
C LYS A 75 -6.09 0.75 -11.80
N GLY A 76 -6.49 1.23 -10.62
CA GLY A 76 -6.51 0.37 -9.46
C GLY A 76 -7.29 0.90 -8.27
N VAL A 77 -7.20 0.15 -7.17
CA VAL A 77 -7.84 0.43 -5.88
C VAL A 77 -6.80 0.41 -4.77
N ALA A 78 -6.92 1.33 -3.84
CA ALA A 78 -6.12 1.35 -2.61
C ALA A 78 -7.01 1.50 -1.37
N ILE A 79 -6.61 0.82 -0.29
CA ILE A 79 -7.14 1.02 1.07
C ILE A 79 -6.08 1.78 1.84
N GLY A 80 -6.44 2.87 2.51
CA GLY A 80 -5.45 3.63 3.25
C GLY A 80 -6.03 4.73 4.12
N THR A 81 -5.12 5.53 4.66
CA THR A 81 -5.45 6.71 5.48
C THR A 81 -5.54 7.97 4.63
N GLY A 82 -5.99 9.08 5.21
CA GLY A 82 -5.64 10.39 4.65
C GLY A 82 -4.14 10.67 4.75
N THR A 83 -3.67 11.74 4.13
CA THR A 83 -2.31 12.26 4.30
C THR A 83 -2.21 12.95 5.68
N VAL A 84 -1.82 12.19 6.71
CA VAL A 84 -1.89 12.62 8.12
C VAL A 84 -0.65 12.27 8.94
N PHE A 85 0.34 11.60 8.35
CA PHE A 85 1.55 11.19 9.04
C PHE A 85 2.77 11.94 8.51
N SER A 86 3.56 12.53 9.40
CA SER A 86 4.87 13.11 9.09
C SER A 86 5.93 12.41 9.95
N PRO A 87 7.00 11.85 9.36
CA PRO A 87 8.02 11.15 10.15
C PRO A 87 8.59 11.97 11.29
N SER A 88 8.86 13.27 11.08
CA SER A 88 9.43 14.14 12.13
C SER A 88 8.49 14.40 13.31
N LEU A 89 7.16 14.39 13.08
CA LEU A 89 6.16 14.69 14.10
C LEU A 89 5.51 13.43 14.70
N ASN A 90 5.30 12.41 13.87
CA ASN A 90 4.57 11.20 14.23
C ASN A 90 5.47 9.96 14.35
N GLY A 91 6.75 10.07 14.01
CA GLY A 91 7.66 8.92 13.98
C GLY A 91 7.99 8.32 15.35
N PRO A 92 8.38 7.03 15.39
CA PRO A 92 8.35 6.16 14.24
C PRO A 92 6.92 5.89 13.75
N ILE A 93 6.76 5.83 12.42
CA ILE A 93 5.51 5.42 11.78
C ILE A 93 5.71 4.05 11.14
N ALA A 94 4.67 3.22 11.13
CA ALA A 94 4.73 1.91 10.51
C ALA A 94 3.41 1.53 9.86
N ILE A 95 3.49 0.77 8.76
CA ILE A 95 2.38 0.04 8.17
C ILE A 95 2.74 -1.43 8.10
N GLU A 96 1.81 -2.29 8.49
CA GLU A 96 1.92 -3.74 8.39
C GLU A 96 0.65 -4.31 7.80
N THR A 97 0.79 -5.28 6.92
CA THR A 97 -0.32 -6.02 6.33
C THR A 97 0.10 -7.43 5.99
N ARG A 98 -0.85 -8.36 5.97
CA ARG A 98 -0.68 -9.70 5.43
C ARG A 98 -1.45 -9.79 4.12
N VAL A 99 -0.77 -10.18 3.06
CA VAL A 99 -1.31 -10.21 1.70
C VAL A 99 -1.14 -11.57 1.05
N GLU A 100 -2.01 -11.88 0.09
CA GLU A 100 -1.95 -13.08 -0.74
C GLU A 100 -2.40 -12.74 -2.16
N MET A 101 -1.79 -13.35 -3.14
CA MET A 101 -2.12 -13.21 -4.55
C MET A 101 -2.35 -14.56 -5.19
N ALA A 102 -3.48 -14.78 -5.83
CA ALA A 102 -3.76 -16.03 -6.54
C ALA A 102 -2.84 -16.23 -7.78
N ALA A 103 -2.31 -15.15 -8.34
CA ALA A 103 -1.34 -15.12 -9.43
C ALA A 103 -0.45 -13.89 -9.27
N LEU A 104 0.73 -13.88 -9.86
CA LEU A 104 1.66 -12.74 -9.81
C LEU A 104 1.64 -11.88 -11.09
N THR A 105 0.93 -12.31 -12.11
CA THR A 105 0.83 -11.63 -13.41
C THR A 105 -0.21 -10.51 -13.40
N THR A 106 -0.07 -9.55 -14.30
CA THR A 106 -1.07 -8.51 -14.62
C THR A 106 -1.32 -7.47 -13.54
N ARG A 107 -0.42 -7.31 -12.57
CA ARG A 107 -0.61 -6.40 -11.44
C ARG A 107 0.63 -5.63 -11.05
N SER A 108 0.41 -4.45 -10.52
CA SER A 108 1.34 -3.69 -9.69
C SER A 108 0.74 -3.53 -8.30
N ILE A 109 1.54 -3.71 -7.27
CA ILE A 109 1.13 -3.61 -5.86
C ILE A 109 2.07 -2.63 -5.18
N PHE A 110 1.50 -1.70 -4.40
CA PHE A 110 2.26 -0.85 -3.50
C PHE A 110 1.71 -0.98 -2.07
N ILE A 111 2.63 -1.15 -1.11
CA ILE A 111 2.33 -1.21 0.32
C ILE A 111 3.31 -0.29 1.04
N GLY A 112 2.83 0.79 1.65
CA GLY A 112 3.72 1.75 2.29
C GLY A 112 3.10 3.12 2.55
N PHE A 113 3.96 4.12 2.56
CA PHE A 113 3.61 5.53 2.76
C PHE A 113 3.81 6.32 1.47
N THR A 114 2.90 7.28 1.19
CA THR A 114 2.97 8.14 0.00
C THR A 114 2.32 9.50 0.27
N ASP A 115 2.80 10.55 -0.37
CA ASP A 115 2.20 11.89 -0.35
C ASP A 115 0.95 12.00 -1.24
N ALA A 116 0.66 10.99 -2.04
CA ALA A 116 -0.47 10.94 -2.96
C ALA A 116 -1.49 9.87 -2.51
N ASN A 117 -2.67 10.30 -2.05
CA ASN A 117 -3.81 9.42 -1.77
C ASN A 117 -5.13 10.19 -1.99
N ALA A 118 -5.61 10.16 -3.22
CA ALA A 118 -6.84 10.82 -3.64
C ALA A 118 -7.74 9.83 -4.40
N ASP A 119 -8.95 10.24 -4.71
CA ASP A 119 -9.78 9.50 -5.66
C ASP A 119 -9.06 9.49 -7.02
N ASP A 120 -9.13 8.38 -7.75
CA ASP A 120 -8.36 8.13 -8.97
C ASP A 120 -6.83 8.20 -8.74
N VAL A 121 -6.37 7.67 -7.61
CA VAL A 121 -4.95 7.67 -7.25
C VAL A 121 -4.16 6.79 -8.21
N ALA A 122 -3.14 7.37 -8.84
CA ALA A 122 -2.12 6.61 -9.56
C ALA A 122 -1.25 5.83 -8.57
N GLU A 123 -0.68 4.72 -9.02
CA GLU A 123 0.33 4.03 -8.23
C GLU A 123 1.53 4.97 -7.98
N PRO A 124 2.17 4.92 -6.80
CA PRO A 124 3.30 5.80 -6.48
C PRO A 124 4.55 5.56 -7.34
N GLN A 125 4.66 4.38 -7.93
CA GLN A 125 5.82 3.92 -8.69
C GLN A 125 5.35 3.02 -9.84
N THR A 126 5.69 3.32 -11.08
CA THR A 126 5.50 2.43 -12.24
C THR A 126 6.78 1.68 -12.59
N ALA A 127 6.67 0.55 -13.28
CA ALA A 127 7.82 -0.26 -13.64
C ALA A 127 7.76 -0.79 -15.09
N THR A 128 8.91 -1.00 -15.72
CA THR A 128 9.02 -1.66 -17.03
C THR A 128 10.42 -2.27 -17.22
N GLY A 129 10.48 -3.58 -17.44
CA GLY A 129 11.74 -4.29 -17.60
C GLY A 129 12.58 -4.25 -16.33
N THR A 130 13.68 -3.53 -16.32
CA THR A 130 14.50 -3.29 -15.11
C THR A 130 14.39 -1.87 -14.61
N THR A 131 13.51 -1.05 -15.19
CA THR A 131 13.38 0.37 -14.85
C THR A 131 12.18 0.60 -13.94
N MET A 132 12.41 1.32 -12.84
CA MET A 132 11.40 1.80 -11.92
C MET A 132 11.26 3.32 -12.06
N SER A 133 10.04 3.78 -12.35
CA SER A 133 9.76 5.20 -12.65
C SER A 133 8.87 5.80 -11.57
N PRO A 134 9.39 6.74 -10.79
CA PRO A 134 8.62 7.42 -9.74
C PRO A 134 7.46 8.24 -10.30
N VAL A 135 6.27 8.10 -9.72
CA VAL A 135 5.07 8.88 -10.02
C VAL A 135 4.78 9.87 -8.88
N ALA A 136 4.69 9.39 -7.64
CA ALA A 136 4.55 10.26 -6.48
C ALA A 136 5.86 11.02 -6.18
N SER A 137 5.74 12.15 -5.48
CA SER A 137 6.89 12.99 -5.13
C SER A 137 7.64 12.49 -3.91
N ASP A 138 6.91 11.84 -2.98
CA ASP A 138 7.44 11.37 -1.71
C ASP A 138 6.73 10.05 -1.34
N TYR A 139 7.49 8.96 -1.24
CA TYR A 139 6.95 7.65 -0.88
C TYR A 139 8.03 6.71 -0.35
N CYS A 140 7.59 5.70 0.42
CA CYS A 140 8.43 4.64 0.93
C CYS A 140 7.59 3.39 1.18
N GLY A 141 7.95 2.28 0.55
CA GLY A 141 7.15 1.06 0.65
C GLY A 141 7.73 -0.13 -0.10
N PHE A 142 6.90 -1.14 -0.23
CA PHE A 142 7.13 -2.29 -1.10
C PHE A 142 6.44 -2.07 -2.44
N VAL A 143 7.09 -2.55 -3.50
CA VAL A 143 6.49 -2.72 -4.82
C VAL A 143 6.71 -4.16 -5.28
N LEU A 144 5.67 -4.74 -5.87
CA LEU A 144 5.73 -5.92 -6.71
C LEU A 144 5.02 -5.57 -8.02
N ASP A 145 5.71 -5.72 -9.15
CA ASP A 145 5.14 -5.33 -10.45
C ASP A 145 5.42 -6.38 -11.53
N SER A 146 4.36 -6.88 -12.14
CA SER A 146 4.42 -7.91 -13.18
C SER A 146 5.09 -7.44 -14.49
N GLN A 147 5.36 -6.16 -14.66
CA GLN A 147 6.07 -5.60 -15.80
C GLN A 147 7.60 -5.60 -15.61
N LEU A 148 8.07 -5.90 -14.40
CA LEU A 148 9.49 -6.09 -14.13
C LEU A 148 10.01 -7.42 -14.69
N THR A 149 11.30 -7.48 -14.97
CA THR A 149 11.97 -8.74 -15.40
C THR A 149 11.96 -9.76 -14.26
N ASP A 150 12.16 -9.30 -13.02
CA ASP A 150 12.05 -10.04 -11.76
C ASP A 150 10.70 -9.80 -11.09
N SER A 151 9.65 -10.14 -11.80
CA SER A 151 8.26 -9.78 -11.48
C SER A 151 7.68 -10.50 -10.25
N ALA A 152 8.38 -11.45 -9.68
CA ALA A 152 7.99 -12.14 -8.44
C ALA A 152 8.60 -11.51 -7.19
N ASP A 153 9.63 -10.67 -7.32
CA ASP A 153 10.37 -10.12 -6.20
C ASP A 153 9.71 -8.89 -5.59
N TRP A 154 9.78 -8.79 -4.27
CA TRP A 154 9.46 -7.56 -3.56
C TRP A 154 10.63 -6.57 -3.64
N HIS A 155 10.32 -5.34 -3.99
CA HIS A 155 11.29 -4.25 -4.10
C HIS A 155 11.08 -3.22 -3.00
N ALA A 156 12.18 -2.78 -2.37
CA ALA A 156 12.19 -1.70 -1.37
C ALA A 156 12.28 -0.35 -2.08
N VAL A 157 11.15 0.30 -2.34
CA VAL A 157 11.10 1.58 -3.05
C VAL A 157 11.01 2.75 -2.09
N PHE A 158 11.65 3.88 -2.47
CA PHE A 158 11.62 5.10 -1.68
C PHE A 158 11.96 6.33 -2.53
N ARG A 159 11.47 7.50 -2.11
CA ARG A 159 11.75 8.79 -2.71
C ARG A 159 11.40 9.92 -1.77
N GLY A 160 12.03 11.08 -1.95
CA GLY A 160 11.70 12.34 -1.26
C GLY A 160 12.64 12.69 -0.11
N GLY A 161 13.47 11.75 0.34
CA GLY A 161 14.46 11.98 1.37
C GLY A 161 15.78 12.55 0.84
N ASP A 162 16.82 12.50 1.68
CA ASP A 162 18.15 13.03 1.35
C ASP A 162 18.92 12.14 0.35
N VAL A 163 18.47 10.91 0.17
CA VAL A 163 19.10 9.94 -0.74
C VAL A 163 18.26 9.80 -2.00
N THR A 164 18.91 9.96 -3.14
CA THR A 164 18.27 9.68 -4.44
C THR A 164 18.08 8.18 -4.58
N ALA A 165 16.84 7.74 -4.74
CA ALA A 165 16.52 6.33 -4.96
C ALA A 165 17.10 5.83 -6.30
N SER A 166 17.51 4.57 -6.34
CA SER A 166 17.77 3.88 -7.60
C SER A 166 16.48 3.78 -8.42
N THR A 167 16.64 3.85 -9.73
CA THR A 167 15.56 3.58 -10.70
C THR A 167 15.71 2.21 -11.34
N THR A 168 16.58 1.37 -10.80
CA THR A 168 16.85 0.01 -11.30
C THR A 168 16.29 -1.01 -10.31
N SER A 169 15.45 -1.93 -10.79
CA SER A 169 14.81 -2.95 -9.95
C SER A 169 15.82 -3.80 -9.19
N THR A 170 16.90 -4.21 -9.84
CA THR A 170 17.98 -5.00 -9.23
C THR A 170 18.63 -4.34 -8.01
N ASP A 171 18.70 -3.00 -7.96
CA ASP A 171 19.29 -2.28 -6.82
C ASP A 171 18.30 -2.16 -5.64
N LEU A 172 17.02 -2.33 -5.90
CA LEU A 172 15.92 -2.21 -4.94
C LEU A 172 15.33 -3.57 -4.54
N ASP A 173 15.83 -4.63 -5.14
CA ASP A 173 15.42 -6.00 -4.87
C ASP A 173 15.74 -6.39 -3.41
N LEU A 174 14.80 -7.11 -2.79
CA LEU A 174 14.92 -7.60 -1.42
C LEU A 174 15.38 -9.06 -1.34
N ASP A 175 15.66 -9.71 -2.48
CA ASP A 175 15.91 -11.16 -2.57
C ASP A 175 14.79 -11.95 -1.83
N GLU A 176 13.54 -11.58 -2.09
CA GLU A 176 12.37 -12.17 -1.43
C GLU A 176 11.19 -12.30 -2.37
N ASP A 177 10.99 -13.50 -2.88
CA ASP A 177 9.92 -13.84 -3.80
C ASP A 177 8.55 -13.88 -3.13
N ALA A 178 7.56 -13.30 -3.82
CA ALA A 178 6.17 -13.65 -3.60
C ALA A 178 5.87 -15.00 -4.29
N THR A 179 5.10 -15.84 -3.63
CA THR A 179 4.61 -17.10 -4.21
C THR A 179 3.10 -17.02 -4.40
N ALA A 180 2.62 -17.42 -5.58
CA ALA A 180 1.18 -17.43 -5.84
C ALA A 180 0.44 -18.35 -4.85
N ALA A 181 -0.68 -17.85 -4.32
CA ALA A 181 -1.52 -18.50 -3.31
C ALA A 181 -0.82 -18.76 -1.95
N GLU A 182 0.31 -18.09 -1.68
CA GLU A 182 0.93 -18.05 -0.37
C GLU A 182 0.84 -16.64 0.20
N SER A 183 0.61 -16.54 1.51
CA SER A 183 0.51 -15.24 2.17
C SER A 183 1.83 -14.83 2.79
N GLN A 184 2.14 -13.53 2.71
CA GLN A 184 3.30 -12.91 3.35
C GLN A 184 2.89 -11.71 4.19
N VAL A 185 3.60 -11.50 5.29
CA VAL A 185 3.46 -10.31 6.13
C VAL A 185 4.52 -9.29 5.73
N LEU A 186 4.08 -8.11 5.31
CA LEU A 186 4.94 -7.01 4.88
C LEU A 186 4.81 -5.85 5.85
N ARG A 187 5.96 -5.33 6.33
CA ARG A 187 5.99 -4.20 7.25
C ARG A 187 7.06 -3.20 6.84
N VAL A 188 6.66 -1.92 6.76
CA VAL A 188 7.58 -0.79 6.60
C VAL A 188 7.55 0.05 7.87
N GLU A 189 8.73 0.35 8.42
CA GLU A 189 8.92 1.27 9.53
C GLU A 189 9.75 2.46 9.09
N ILE A 190 9.37 3.67 9.51
CA ILE A 190 10.08 4.90 9.21
C ILE A 190 10.33 5.65 10.51
N ASP A 191 11.61 5.87 10.82
CA ASP A 191 12.02 6.64 11.99
C ASP A 191 11.79 8.15 11.80
N THR A 192 11.90 8.92 12.88
CA THR A 192 11.76 10.39 12.87
C THR A 192 12.77 11.11 11.96
N ASN A 193 13.88 10.47 11.64
CA ASN A 193 14.93 11.00 10.76
C ASN A 193 14.83 10.52 9.29
N GLY A 194 13.69 9.90 8.90
CA GLY A 194 13.48 9.40 7.55
C GLY A 194 14.21 8.10 7.22
N THR A 195 14.79 7.40 8.21
CA THR A 195 15.34 6.06 8.01
C THR A 195 14.22 5.04 7.90
N ALA A 196 14.19 4.32 6.80
CA ALA A 196 13.19 3.27 6.55
C ALA A 196 13.78 1.86 6.72
N ARG A 197 12.94 0.93 7.14
CA ARG A 197 13.24 -0.51 7.27
C ARG A 197 12.11 -1.32 6.70
N TRP A 198 12.45 -2.34 5.91
CA TRP A 198 11.52 -3.26 5.29
C TRP A 198 11.66 -4.65 5.90
N TYR A 199 10.52 -5.20 6.32
CA TYR A 199 10.46 -6.54 6.91
C TYR A 199 9.51 -7.41 6.11
N VAL A 200 9.93 -8.62 5.78
CA VAL A 200 9.09 -9.68 5.22
C VAL A 200 9.04 -10.83 6.20
N ASP A 201 7.84 -11.26 6.57
CA ASP A 201 7.59 -12.31 7.57
C ASP A 201 8.39 -12.10 8.88
N GLY A 202 8.42 -10.84 9.34
CA GLY A 202 9.10 -10.42 10.55
C GLY A 202 10.63 -10.36 10.45
N LYS A 203 11.23 -10.65 9.28
CA LYS A 203 12.67 -10.56 9.05
C LYS A 203 13.03 -9.23 8.40
N LEU A 204 13.98 -8.50 8.97
CA LEU A 204 14.54 -7.29 8.35
C LEU A 204 15.27 -7.66 7.06
N LYS A 205 14.84 -7.07 5.94
CA LYS A 205 15.41 -7.29 4.61
C LYS A 205 16.27 -6.11 4.15
N SER A 206 15.84 -4.89 4.40
CA SER A 206 16.59 -3.70 4.00
C SER A 206 16.47 -2.57 5.00
N THR A 207 17.47 -1.68 5.00
CA THR A 207 17.47 -0.42 5.76
C THR A 207 18.07 0.67 4.90
N GLN A 208 17.34 1.79 4.76
CA GLN A 208 17.80 2.96 4.04
C GLN A 208 17.69 4.20 4.91
N THR A 209 18.81 4.85 5.19
CA THR A 209 18.84 6.15 5.88
C THR A 209 18.47 7.25 4.90
N GLY A 210 17.65 8.22 5.34
CA GLY A 210 17.22 9.35 4.51
C GLY A 210 16.37 8.91 3.29
N ALA A 211 15.58 7.85 3.45
CA ALA A 211 14.75 7.30 2.38
C ALA A 211 13.61 8.22 1.97
N ILE A 212 12.99 8.89 2.92
CA ILE A 212 11.78 9.70 2.73
C ILE A 212 11.93 11.06 3.41
N SER A 213 11.22 12.08 2.90
CA SER A 213 11.16 13.39 3.57
C SER A 213 10.58 13.27 4.97
N THR A 214 11.21 13.92 5.92
CA THR A 214 10.73 13.90 7.32
C THR A 214 9.59 14.87 7.57
N THR A 215 9.34 15.83 6.69
CA THR A 215 8.38 16.94 6.87
C THR A 215 7.17 16.85 5.96
N VAL A 216 7.22 16.06 4.89
CA VAL A 216 6.07 15.84 4.00
C VAL A 216 5.06 14.94 4.70
N VAL A 217 3.77 15.28 4.58
CA VAL A 217 2.68 14.52 5.19
C VAL A 217 2.29 13.37 4.29
N GLN A 218 2.31 12.16 4.83
CA GLN A 218 2.10 10.90 4.14
C GLN A 218 0.75 10.26 4.46
N ALA A 219 0.23 9.48 3.53
CA ALA A 219 -0.81 8.49 3.75
C ALA A 219 -0.18 7.10 3.83
N ALA A 220 -0.69 6.23 4.69
CA ALA A 220 -0.40 4.80 4.67
C ALA A 220 -1.40 4.12 3.73
N ILE A 221 -0.92 3.36 2.74
CA ILE A 221 -1.78 2.70 1.75
C ILE A 221 -1.36 1.25 1.47
N VAL A 222 -2.34 0.44 1.10
CA VAL A 222 -2.20 -0.88 0.44
C VAL A 222 -3.00 -0.81 -0.84
N GLY A 223 -2.36 -0.90 -1.99
CA GLY A 223 -3.00 -0.72 -3.28
C GLY A 223 -2.63 -1.78 -4.31
N CYS A 224 -3.53 -1.99 -5.27
CA CYS A 224 -3.37 -2.92 -6.39
C CYS A 224 -3.86 -2.25 -7.67
N TRP A 225 -3.00 -2.22 -8.69
CA TRP A 225 -3.27 -1.64 -10.01
C TRP A 225 -3.12 -2.69 -11.09
N GLY A 226 -3.92 -2.58 -12.16
CA GLY A 226 -3.76 -3.37 -13.36
C GLY A 226 -2.56 -2.92 -14.19
N THR A 227 -1.83 -3.88 -14.77
CA THR A 227 -0.73 -3.60 -15.70
C THR A 227 -1.06 -4.04 -17.13
N THR A 228 -2.28 -4.51 -17.35
CA THR A 228 -2.80 -4.97 -18.64
C THR A 228 -4.33 -4.87 -18.67
N THR A 229 -4.94 -5.41 -19.71
CA THR A 229 -6.40 -5.53 -19.84
C THR A 229 -7.01 -6.69 -19.03
N THR A 230 -6.32 -7.20 -18.01
CA THR A 230 -6.82 -8.25 -17.11
C THR A 230 -6.88 -7.70 -15.70
N ALA A 231 -8.01 -7.88 -15.03
CA ALA A 231 -8.19 -7.40 -13.66
C ALA A 231 -7.12 -7.94 -12.70
N ALA A 232 -6.54 -7.06 -11.93
CA ALA A 232 -5.55 -7.37 -10.91
C ALA A 232 -6.25 -7.51 -9.55
N ASN A 233 -5.90 -8.53 -8.77
CA ASN A 233 -6.48 -8.78 -7.46
C ASN A 233 -5.41 -8.93 -6.39
N LEU A 234 -5.67 -8.36 -5.21
CA LEU A 234 -4.88 -8.54 -4.01
C LEU A 234 -5.80 -8.89 -2.85
N ASP A 235 -5.55 -10.02 -2.21
CA ASP A 235 -6.24 -10.43 -0.99
C ASP A 235 -5.47 -9.90 0.22
N ILE A 236 -6.17 -9.31 1.18
CA ILE A 236 -5.63 -8.65 2.37
C ILE A 236 -6.32 -9.24 3.61
N ASP A 237 -5.54 -9.75 4.56
CA ASP A 237 -6.04 -10.29 5.84
C ASP A 237 -6.29 -9.19 6.86
N TYR A 238 -5.32 -8.27 7.02
CA TYR A 238 -5.44 -7.12 7.91
C TYR A 238 -4.58 -5.95 7.43
N ILE A 239 -4.89 -4.77 7.95
CA ILE A 239 -4.03 -3.59 7.85
C ILE A 239 -3.85 -3.00 9.25
N ALA A 240 -2.60 -2.78 9.64
CA ALA A 240 -2.21 -2.09 10.87
C ALA A 240 -1.34 -0.87 10.54
N VAL A 241 -1.69 0.29 11.09
CA VAL A 241 -0.89 1.51 10.97
C VAL A 241 -0.60 2.04 12.36
N GLU A 242 0.67 2.23 12.68
CA GLU A 242 1.15 2.70 13.97
C GLU A 242 1.87 4.04 13.82
N ALA A 243 1.66 4.94 14.76
CA ALA A 243 2.36 6.22 14.83
C ALA A 243 2.34 6.79 16.26
N ASN A 244 3.14 7.80 16.50
CA ASN A 244 3.01 8.64 17.69
C ASN A 244 2.08 9.84 17.41
N ARG A 245 1.47 10.40 18.44
CA ARG A 245 0.77 11.68 18.34
C ARG A 245 1.78 12.81 18.42
N ASP A 246 1.57 13.82 17.59
CA ASP A 246 2.27 15.10 17.77
C ASP A 246 1.65 15.84 18.97
N TRP A 247 2.50 16.25 19.91
CA TRP A 247 2.15 17.03 21.10
C TRP A 247 2.76 18.43 21.07
N THR A 248 3.34 18.82 19.96
CA THR A 248 4.01 20.14 19.82
C THR A 248 3.06 21.25 19.43
N VAL A 249 1.76 20.94 19.20
CA VAL A 249 0.70 21.89 18.81
C VAL A 249 -0.23 22.15 19.96
#